data_32f02b8947f33885f604aa38f7db9fe3
#
_entry.id   32f02b8947f33885f604aa38f7db9fe3
#
_cell.length_a   1.000
_cell.length_b   1.000
_cell.length_c   1.000
_cell.angle_alpha   90.00
_cell.angle_beta   90.00
_cell.angle_gamma   90.00
#
_symmetry.space_group_name_H-M   'P 1'
#
loop_
_entity.id
_entity.type
_entity.pdbx_description
1 polymer ?
#
loop_
_entity_poly.entity_id
_entity_poly.type
_entity_poly.pdbx_seq_one_letter_code
_entity_poly.pdbx_strand_id
1 'polypeptide(L)'
;MATNTSVYRLWQLISPNLPVGAYSYSQGLEQVIHTAKITDEAATMNWISGVLEHGLARTDIPVLLRVYYAARKGDDEGALWWSRQLLAMRETAELRLEDLSMGAALLRLLPELGVPVPASELPFAAAFAIGASAWNVDPTDACAGYAWSWSEQQVAAAIKLVPLGHTAGQRLLLALGERIEGAVTIASGLDDEELGMSLPGLAIASARHETQYTRLFRS
;
A
#
# COMPACT_ATOMS: atom_id res chain seq x y z
N MET A 1 -26.46 -11.42 -18.65
CA MET A 1 -25.11 -10.84 -18.49
C MET A 1 -24.49 -11.54 -17.30
N ALA A 2 -23.36 -12.22 -17.45
CA ALA A 2 -22.65 -12.77 -16.30
C ALA A 2 -22.14 -11.58 -15.46
N THR A 3 -22.57 -11.51 -14.20
CA THR A 3 -22.12 -10.47 -13.28
C THR A 3 -20.62 -10.64 -13.09
N ASN A 4 -19.82 -9.64 -13.45
CA ASN A 4 -18.38 -9.71 -13.25
C ASN A 4 -18.07 -9.66 -11.75
N THR A 5 -17.95 -10.83 -11.12
CA THR A 5 -17.72 -10.94 -9.66
C THR A 5 -16.35 -10.43 -9.23
N SER A 6 -15.42 -10.23 -10.16
CA SER A 6 -14.06 -9.71 -9.87
C SER A 6 -14.10 -8.30 -9.25
N VAL A 7 -15.06 -7.45 -9.66
CA VAL A 7 -15.26 -6.13 -9.06
C VAL A 7 -15.61 -6.22 -7.57
N TYR A 8 -16.50 -7.14 -7.19
CA TYR A 8 -16.84 -7.35 -5.77
C TYR A 8 -15.65 -7.90 -4.97
N ARG A 9 -14.82 -8.73 -5.61
CA ARG A 9 -13.58 -9.23 -4.99
C ARG A 9 -12.56 -8.12 -4.79
N LEU A 10 -12.42 -7.21 -5.75
CA LEU A 10 -11.60 -6.02 -5.57
C LEU A 10 -12.12 -5.16 -4.42
N TRP A 11 -13.42 -4.86 -4.37
CA TRP A 11 -14.01 -4.11 -3.26
C TRP A 11 -13.79 -4.78 -1.91
N GLN A 12 -13.76 -6.12 -1.85
CA GLN A 12 -13.44 -6.86 -0.64
C GLN A 12 -11.97 -6.66 -0.22
N LEU A 13 -11.03 -6.69 -1.18
CA LEU A 13 -9.60 -6.48 -0.93
C LEU A 13 -9.27 -5.05 -0.47
N ILE A 14 -9.96 -4.05 -0.99
CA ILE A 14 -9.72 -2.64 -0.66
C ILE A 14 -10.59 -2.13 0.49
N SER A 15 -11.45 -2.98 1.04
CA SER A 15 -12.38 -2.58 2.10
C SER A 15 -11.61 -2.14 3.37
N PRO A 16 -11.97 -1.02 4.00
CA PRO A 16 -11.46 -0.65 5.32
C PRO A 16 -11.72 -1.70 6.41
N ASN A 17 -12.69 -2.60 6.16
CA ASN A 17 -13.03 -3.72 7.05
C ASN A 17 -12.20 -4.97 6.78
N LEU A 18 -11.30 -4.98 5.79
CA LEU A 18 -10.37 -6.09 5.61
C LEU A 18 -9.52 -6.26 6.87
N PRO A 19 -9.49 -7.46 7.51
CA PRO A 19 -8.90 -7.61 8.85
C PRO A 19 -7.36 -7.71 8.81
N VAL A 20 -6.72 -6.75 8.14
CA VAL A 20 -5.25 -6.66 8.03
C VAL A 20 -4.62 -5.64 8.98
N GLY A 21 -5.45 -4.86 9.71
CA GLY A 21 -4.98 -3.91 10.71
C GLY A 21 -4.38 -2.62 10.13
N ALA A 22 -4.64 -2.32 8.87
CA ALA A 22 -4.12 -1.17 8.14
C ALA A 22 -4.30 0.18 8.84
N TYR A 23 -5.43 0.36 9.55
CA TYR A 23 -5.77 1.57 10.31
C TYR A 23 -4.79 1.91 11.45
N SER A 24 -3.88 1.00 11.77
CA SER A 24 -2.90 1.16 12.87
C SER A 24 -1.59 1.80 12.42
N TYR A 25 -1.44 2.11 11.14
CA TYR A 25 -0.19 2.54 10.53
C TYR A 25 -0.33 3.90 9.85
N SER A 26 0.66 4.76 10.00
CA SER A 26 0.73 6.09 9.38
C SER A 26 1.89 6.26 8.41
N GLN A 27 2.83 5.31 8.40
CA GLN A 27 4.04 5.32 7.58
C GLN A 27 4.84 6.63 7.76
N GLY A 28 5.13 6.97 9.01
CA GLY A 28 5.90 8.17 9.35
C GLY A 28 5.12 9.49 9.24
N LEU A 29 3.89 9.50 8.75
CA LEU A 29 3.06 10.71 8.66
C LEU A 29 2.86 11.35 10.05
N GLU A 30 2.63 10.54 11.10
CA GLU A 30 2.50 11.03 12.47
C GLU A 30 3.74 11.83 12.91
N GLN A 31 4.93 11.33 12.61
CA GLN A 31 6.17 12.01 12.96
C GLN A 31 6.35 13.35 12.22
N VAL A 32 5.98 13.41 10.95
CA VAL A 32 6.07 14.63 10.15
C VAL A 32 5.10 15.70 10.65
N ILE A 33 3.90 15.29 11.06
CA ILE A 33 2.89 16.16 11.67
C ILE A 33 3.36 16.61 13.06
N HIS A 34 3.85 15.70 13.89
CA HIS A 34 4.37 16.01 15.22
C HIS A 34 5.48 17.07 15.19
N THR A 35 6.31 17.07 14.15
CA THR A 35 7.35 18.08 13.95
C THR A 35 6.88 19.36 13.25
N ALA A 36 5.57 19.56 13.14
CA ALA A 36 4.91 20.73 12.55
C ALA A 36 5.30 21.01 11.08
N LYS A 37 5.72 19.99 10.33
CA LYS A 37 6.02 20.11 8.89
C LYS A 37 4.76 19.98 8.02
N ILE A 38 3.74 19.31 8.55
CA ILE A 38 2.42 19.17 7.93
C ILE A 38 1.39 19.73 8.92
N THR A 39 0.74 20.83 8.54
CA THR A 39 -0.18 21.57 9.42
C THR A 39 -1.53 21.85 8.78
N ASP A 40 -1.66 21.60 7.47
CA ASP A 40 -2.84 21.94 6.69
C ASP A 40 -3.11 20.91 5.58
N GLU A 41 -4.21 21.13 4.85
CA GLU A 41 -4.67 20.26 3.76
C GLU A 41 -3.67 20.23 2.60
N ALA A 42 -3.06 21.36 2.23
CA ALA A 42 -2.14 21.44 1.11
C ALA A 42 -0.83 20.69 1.39
N ALA A 43 -0.26 20.86 2.59
CA ALA A 43 0.92 20.13 3.03
C ALA A 43 0.65 18.63 3.14
N THR A 44 -0.54 18.24 3.62
CA THR A 44 -1.00 16.85 3.67
C THR A 44 -1.08 16.24 2.27
N MET A 45 -1.70 16.97 1.32
CA MET A 45 -1.78 16.54 -0.06
C MET A 45 -0.40 16.32 -0.68
N ASN A 46 0.52 17.28 -0.50
CA ASN A 46 1.87 17.20 -1.04
C ASN A 46 2.64 15.99 -0.50
N TRP A 47 2.50 15.67 0.80
CA TRP A 47 3.13 14.52 1.40
C TRP A 47 2.59 13.21 0.82
N ILE A 48 1.26 13.03 0.88
CA ILE A 48 0.63 11.78 0.46
C ILE A 48 0.85 11.54 -1.04
N SER A 49 0.67 12.57 -1.89
CA SER A 49 0.92 12.45 -3.32
C SER A 49 2.39 12.16 -3.65
N GLY A 50 3.32 12.78 -2.91
CA GLY A 50 4.74 12.52 -3.08
C GLY A 50 5.11 11.06 -2.77
N VAL A 51 4.56 10.48 -1.70
CA VAL A 51 4.77 9.06 -1.38
C VAL A 51 4.09 8.15 -2.42
N LEU A 52 2.89 8.50 -2.89
CA LEU A 52 2.20 7.74 -3.94
C LEU A 52 3.02 7.71 -5.25
N GLU A 53 3.44 8.87 -5.74
CA GLU A 53 4.06 9.02 -7.06
C GLU A 53 5.53 8.58 -7.10
N HIS A 54 6.26 8.77 -6.00
CA HIS A 54 7.69 8.47 -5.95
C HIS A 54 8.04 7.23 -5.11
N GLY A 55 7.14 6.80 -4.23
CA GLY A 55 7.25 5.57 -3.45
C GLY A 55 6.47 4.43 -4.10
N LEU A 56 5.15 4.37 -3.85
CA LEU A 56 4.32 3.25 -4.30
C LEU A 56 4.43 2.96 -5.79
N ALA A 57 4.39 4.01 -6.63
CA ALA A 57 4.48 3.88 -8.07
C ALA A 57 5.80 3.27 -8.57
N ARG A 58 6.86 3.26 -7.73
CA ARG A 58 8.20 2.79 -8.10
C ARG A 58 8.71 1.61 -7.29
N THR A 59 7.94 1.19 -6.27
CA THR A 59 8.29 0.03 -5.43
C THR A 59 7.13 -0.95 -5.32
N ASP A 60 6.07 -0.59 -4.64
CA ASP A 60 4.96 -1.49 -4.29
C ASP A 60 4.16 -1.94 -5.51
N ILE A 61 3.68 -0.99 -6.31
CA ILE A 61 2.81 -1.28 -7.45
C ILE A 61 3.52 -2.09 -8.54
N PRO A 62 4.77 -1.77 -8.96
CA PRO A 62 5.44 -2.58 -9.95
C PRO A 62 5.77 -3.99 -9.43
N VAL A 63 6.09 -4.16 -8.14
CA VAL A 63 6.27 -5.49 -7.55
C VAL A 63 4.94 -6.25 -7.47
N LEU A 64 3.84 -5.57 -7.09
CA LEU A 64 2.50 -6.15 -7.11
C LEU A 64 2.17 -6.75 -8.49
N LEU A 65 2.43 -6.01 -9.58
CA LEU A 65 2.22 -6.49 -10.95
C LEU A 65 3.04 -7.75 -11.25
N ARG A 66 4.29 -7.79 -10.86
CA ARG A 66 5.18 -8.93 -11.09
C ARG A 66 4.73 -10.17 -10.32
N VAL A 67 4.36 -10.00 -9.05
CA VAL A 67 3.78 -11.08 -8.23
C VAL A 67 2.44 -11.52 -8.81
N TYR A 68 1.59 -10.60 -9.26
CA TYR A 68 0.32 -10.94 -9.91
C TYR A 68 0.53 -11.85 -11.12
N TYR A 69 1.45 -11.50 -12.02
CA TYR A 69 1.71 -12.31 -13.22
C TYR A 69 2.43 -13.62 -12.91
N ALA A 70 3.31 -13.66 -11.92
CA ALA A 70 3.91 -14.90 -11.44
C ALA A 70 2.84 -15.86 -10.88
N ALA A 71 1.98 -15.38 -9.98
CA ALA A 71 0.86 -16.15 -9.42
C ALA A 71 -0.10 -16.63 -10.53
N ARG A 72 -0.36 -15.81 -11.54
CA ARG A 72 -1.20 -16.17 -12.70
C ARG A 72 -0.65 -17.33 -13.51
N LYS A 73 0.68 -17.47 -13.54
CA LYS A 73 1.41 -18.55 -14.24
C LYS A 73 1.66 -19.77 -13.36
N GLY A 74 1.34 -19.72 -12.06
CA GLY A 74 1.72 -20.74 -11.09
C GLY A 74 3.24 -20.74 -10.77
N ASP A 75 3.92 -19.62 -10.99
CA ASP A 75 5.33 -19.42 -10.68
C ASP A 75 5.49 -18.92 -9.24
N ASP A 76 5.44 -19.85 -8.31
CA ASP A 76 5.59 -19.54 -6.88
C ASP A 76 7.01 -19.03 -6.57
N GLU A 77 8.04 -19.53 -7.26
CA GLU A 77 9.42 -19.09 -7.04
C GLU A 77 9.61 -17.63 -7.46
N GLY A 78 9.07 -17.24 -8.60
CA GLY A 78 9.06 -15.85 -9.08
C GLY A 78 8.29 -14.93 -8.14
N ALA A 79 7.11 -15.36 -7.65
CA ALA A 79 6.33 -14.59 -6.68
C ALA A 79 7.10 -14.38 -5.37
N LEU A 80 7.77 -15.41 -4.87
CA LEU A 80 8.60 -15.34 -3.65
C LEU A 80 9.85 -14.47 -3.86
N TRP A 81 10.46 -14.52 -5.04
CA TRP A 81 11.63 -13.70 -5.36
C TRP A 81 11.27 -12.21 -5.33
N TRP A 82 10.21 -11.79 -6.01
CA TRP A 82 9.73 -10.41 -6.03
C TRP A 82 9.31 -9.93 -4.65
N SER A 83 8.69 -10.79 -3.86
CA SER A 83 8.33 -10.49 -2.47
C SER A 83 9.56 -10.15 -1.62
N ARG A 84 10.66 -10.91 -1.78
CA ARG A 84 11.93 -10.63 -1.09
C ARG A 84 12.56 -9.32 -1.56
N GLN A 85 12.48 -9.00 -2.88
CA GLN A 85 12.96 -7.72 -3.40
C GLN A 85 12.21 -6.56 -2.73
N LEU A 86 10.88 -6.62 -2.64
CA LEU A 86 10.09 -5.57 -1.99
C LEU A 86 10.50 -5.39 -0.52
N LEU A 87 10.68 -6.47 0.22
CA LEU A 87 11.12 -6.40 1.62
C LEU A 87 12.55 -5.84 1.77
N ALA A 88 13.42 -6.06 0.79
CA ALA A 88 14.76 -5.49 0.77
C ALA A 88 14.75 -3.98 0.48
N MET A 89 13.74 -3.47 -0.21
CA MET A 89 13.54 -2.06 -0.51
C MET A 89 12.95 -1.26 0.68
N ARG A 90 12.50 -1.95 1.75
CA ARG A 90 11.96 -1.26 2.94
C ARG A 90 13.11 -0.63 3.74
N GLU A 91 13.11 0.70 3.82
CA GLU A 91 14.22 1.50 4.35
C GLU A 91 14.28 1.53 5.88
N THR A 92 13.20 1.11 6.59
CA THR A 92 13.13 1.11 8.07
C THR A 92 12.53 -0.17 8.61
N ALA A 93 12.84 -0.47 9.88
CA ALA A 93 12.27 -1.62 10.56
C ALA A 93 10.75 -1.52 10.71
N GLU A 94 10.21 -0.32 10.98
CA GLU A 94 8.76 -0.12 11.11
C GLU A 94 8.03 -0.36 9.79
N LEU A 95 8.49 0.19 8.67
CA LEU A 95 7.89 -0.04 7.35
C LEU A 95 7.92 -1.52 6.95
N ARG A 96 9.02 -2.20 7.27
CA ARG A 96 9.15 -3.64 7.03
C ARG A 96 8.20 -4.45 7.91
N LEU A 97 8.10 -4.11 9.19
CA LEU A 97 7.24 -4.81 10.15
C LEU A 97 5.75 -4.61 9.81
N GLU A 98 5.36 -3.41 9.42
CA GLU A 98 4.00 -3.11 8.94
C GLU A 98 3.63 -4.00 7.77
N ASP A 99 4.47 -4.00 6.73
CA ASP A 99 4.25 -4.73 5.49
C ASP A 99 4.09 -6.24 5.74
N LEU A 100 4.97 -6.83 6.56
CA LEU A 100 4.89 -8.23 6.97
C LEU A 100 3.66 -8.52 7.83
N SER A 101 3.31 -7.61 8.75
CA SER A 101 2.15 -7.81 9.64
C SER A 101 0.83 -7.80 8.87
N MET A 102 0.67 -6.85 7.96
CA MET A 102 -0.51 -6.76 7.08
C MET A 102 -0.55 -7.93 6.09
N GLY A 103 0.60 -8.28 5.50
CA GLY A 103 0.74 -9.42 4.61
C GLY A 103 0.37 -10.73 5.29
N ALA A 104 0.92 -11.01 6.47
CA ALA A 104 0.60 -12.20 7.24
C ALA A 104 -0.89 -12.29 7.63
N ALA A 105 -1.53 -11.16 7.93
CA ALA A 105 -2.96 -11.13 8.20
C ALA A 105 -3.79 -11.52 6.97
N LEU A 106 -3.44 -10.99 5.79
CA LEU A 106 -4.11 -11.33 4.54
C LEU A 106 -3.85 -12.79 4.14
N LEU A 107 -2.62 -13.27 4.29
CA LEU A 107 -2.25 -14.66 3.99
C LEU A 107 -2.97 -15.69 4.87
N ARG A 108 -3.37 -15.34 6.08
CA ARG A 108 -4.25 -16.19 6.92
C ARG A 108 -5.69 -16.20 6.40
N LEU A 109 -6.17 -15.09 5.85
CA LEU A 109 -7.53 -14.96 5.36
C LEU A 109 -7.74 -15.63 3.99
N LEU A 110 -6.77 -15.52 3.08
CA LEU A 110 -6.91 -16.00 1.70
C LEU A 110 -7.27 -17.49 1.58
N PRO A 111 -6.66 -18.43 2.33
CA PRO A 111 -7.05 -19.84 2.31
C PRO A 111 -8.50 -20.07 2.75
N GLU A 112 -8.98 -19.36 3.75
CA GLU A 112 -10.38 -19.43 4.22
C GLU A 112 -11.37 -18.95 3.15
N LEU A 113 -10.88 -18.15 2.20
CA LEU A 113 -11.64 -17.67 1.04
C LEU A 113 -11.39 -18.51 -0.24
N GLY A 114 -10.71 -19.66 -0.10
CA GLY A 114 -10.45 -20.59 -1.21
C GLY A 114 -9.28 -20.19 -2.11
N VAL A 115 -8.39 -19.32 -1.66
CA VAL A 115 -7.20 -18.90 -2.40
C VAL A 115 -5.96 -19.56 -1.80
N PRO A 116 -5.27 -20.46 -2.52
CA PRO A 116 -4.01 -21.05 -2.05
C PRO A 116 -2.91 -19.97 -2.00
N VAL A 117 -2.01 -20.10 -1.03
CA VAL A 117 -0.89 -19.19 -0.84
C VAL A 117 0.44 -19.95 -0.85
N PRO A 118 1.52 -19.43 -1.49
CA PRO A 118 2.79 -20.14 -1.64
C PRO A 118 3.66 -20.10 -0.38
N ALA A 119 3.36 -19.22 0.58
CA ALA A 119 4.12 -19.04 1.81
C ALA A 119 3.26 -18.45 2.92
N SER A 120 3.74 -18.57 4.17
CA SER A 120 3.09 -18.00 5.36
C SER A 120 3.50 -16.56 5.66
N GLU A 121 4.53 -16.05 5.00
CA GLU A 121 5.08 -14.72 5.23
C GLU A 121 5.45 -14.06 3.89
N LEU A 122 4.71 -13.04 3.51
CA LEU A 122 4.93 -12.19 2.34
C LEU A 122 4.57 -10.75 2.70
N PRO A 123 5.13 -9.74 2.00
CA PRO A 123 4.69 -8.35 2.13
C PRO A 123 3.25 -8.18 1.66
N PHE A 124 2.58 -7.15 2.17
CA PHE A 124 1.16 -6.94 1.91
C PHE A 124 0.82 -6.80 0.42
N ALA A 125 1.63 -6.07 -0.35
CA ALA A 125 1.42 -5.93 -1.80
C ALA A 125 1.47 -7.27 -2.53
N ALA A 126 2.36 -8.20 -2.11
CA ALA A 126 2.45 -9.54 -2.68
C ALA A 126 1.23 -10.40 -2.31
N ALA A 127 0.80 -10.40 -1.05
CA ALA A 127 -0.39 -11.11 -0.61
C ALA A 127 -1.65 -10.58 -1.34
N PHE A 128 -1.76 -9.26 -1.51
CA PHE A 128 -2.83 -8.61 -2.27
C PHE A 128 -2.83 -9.07 -3.73
N ALA A 129 -1.65 -9.10 -4.38
CA ALA A 129 -1.49 -9.54 -5.76
C ALA A 129 -1.94 -11.00 -5.98
N ILE A 130 -1.60 -11.90 -5.04
CA ILE A 130 -2.02 -13.30 -5.08
C ILE A 130 -3.55 -13.40 -5.01
N GLY A 131 -4.19 -12.69 -4.08
CA GLY A 131 -5.64 -12.64 -3.96
C GLY A 131 -6.32 -12.10 -5.21
N ALA A 132 -5.83 -10.96 -5.73
CA ALA A 132 -6.36 -10.33 -6.93
C ALA A 132 -6.23 -11.23 -8.16
N SER A 133 -5.07 -11.89 -8.33
CA SER A 133 -4.81 -12.85 -9.42
C SER A 133 -5.75 -14.05 -9.37
N ALA A 134 -5.89 -14.67 -8.19
CA ALA A 134 -6.76 -15.84 -8.00
C ALA A 134 -8.24 -15.53 -8.30
N TRP A 135 -8.68 -14.31 -8.00
CA TRP A 135 -10.05 -13.85 -8.26
C TRP A 135 -10.25 -13.21 -9.63
N ASN A 136 -9.27 -13.27 -10.51
CA ASN A 136 -9.33 -12.71 -11.86
C ASN A 136 -9.70 -11.21 -11.86
N VAL A 137 -9.23 -10.46 -10.87
CA VAL A 137 -9.28 -8.99 -10.90
C VAL A 137 -8.34 -8.51 -12.00
N ASP A 138 -8.77 -7.54 -12.81
CA ASP A 138 -7.88 -6.95 -13.81
C ASP A 138 -6.60 -6.39 -13.14
N PRO A 139 -5.39 -6.62 -13.66
CA PRO A 139 -4.16 -6.18 -13.02
C PRO A 139 -4.06 -4.67 -12.86
N THR A 140 -4.59 -3.89 -13.79
CA THR A 140 -4.63 -2.42 -13.67
C THR A 140 -5.58 -2.00 -12.56
N ASP A 141 -6.77 -2.63 -12.49
CA ASP A 141 -7.74 -2.38 -11.41
C ASP A 141 -7.19 -2.81 -10.04
N ALA A 142 -6.43 -3.91 -9.98
CA ALA A 142 -5.77 -4.36 -8.76
C ALA A 142 -4.74 -3.33 -8.27
N CYS A 143 -3.91 -2.79 -9.17
CA CYS A 143 -2.95 -1.72 -8.85
C CYS A 143 -3.63 -0.44 -8.38
N ALA A 144 -4.66 -0.01 -9.10
CA ALA A 144 -5.43 1.18 -8.74
C ALA A 144 -6.13 1.00 -7.39
N GLY A 145 -6.73 -0.17 -7.15
CA GLY A 145 -7.36 -0.50 -5.88
C GLY A 145 -6.37 -0.56 -4.71
N TYR A 146 -5.19 -1.11 -4.91
CA TYR A 146 -4.12 -1.10 -3.91
C TYR A 146 -3.71 0.35 -3.55
N ALA A 147 -3.44 1.17 -4.56
CA ALA A 147 -3.09 2.57 -4.38
C ALA A 147 -4.21 3.37 -3.71
N TRP A 148 -5.48 3.09 -4.05
CA TRP A 148 -6.64 3.70 -3.43
C TRP A 148 -6.75 3.36 -1.95
N SER A 149 -6.66 2.06 -1.59
CA SER A 149 -6.78 1.64 -0.20
C SER A 149 -5.66 2.22 0.68
N TRP A 150 -4.44 2.31 0.14
CA TRP A 150 -3.33 2.99 0.80
C TRP A 150 -3.62 4.49 0.98
N SER A 151 -4.09 5.18 -0.05
CA SER A 151 -4.41 6.61 -0.01
C SER A 151 -5.51 6.89 1.02
N GLU A 152 -6.55 6.05 1.08
CA GLU A 152 -7.63 6.14 2.06
C GLU A 152 -7.11 6.02 3.50
N GLN A 153 -6.18 5.09 3.75
CA GLN A 153 -5.53 4.95 5.05
C GLN A 153 -4.72 6.20 5.44
N GLN A 154 -3.92 6.74 4.51
CA GLN A 154 -3.12 7.95 4.78
C GLN A 154 -4.01 9.15 5.07
N VAL A 155 -5.09 9.33 4.33
CA VAL A 155 -6.07 10.40 4.58
C VAL A 155 -6.78 10.19 5.91
N ALA A 156 -7.16 8.95 6.26
CA ALA A 156 -7.77 8.63 7.54
C ALA A 156 -6.82 8.91 8.72
N ALA A 157 -5.52 8.63 8.56
CA ALA A 157 -4.49 8.99 9.55
C ALA A 157 -4.35 10.51 9.66
N ALA A 158 -4.29 11.22 8.52
CA ALA A 158 -4.18 12.68 8.49
C ALA A 158 -5.36 13.37 9.20
N ILE A 159 -6.60 12.91 9.00
CA ILE A 159 -7.79 13.48 9.67
C ILE A 159 -7.69 13.36 11.20
N LYS A 160 -7.05 12.30 11.72
CA LYS A 160 -6.87 12.12 13.15
C LYS A 160 -5.75 12.98 13.74
N LEU A 161 -4.74 13.31 12.94
CA LEU A 161 -3.50 13.94 13.38
C LEU A 161 -3.46 15.45 13.10
N VAL A 162 -4.05 15.90 12.01
CA VAL A 162 -4.15 17.31 11.61
C VAL A 162 -5.60 17.75 11.87
N PRO A 163 -5.86 19.01 12.26
CA PRO A 163 -7.23 19.50 12.47
C PRO A 163 -7.99 19.67 11.15
N LEU A 164 -8.02 18.60 10.34
CA LEU A 164 -8.76 18.51 9.08
C LEU A 164 -10.17 18.01 9.38
N GLY A 165 -11.18 18.67 8.82
CA GLY A 165 -12.54 18.15 8.87
C GLY A 165 -12.73 17.00 7.85
N HIS A 166 -13.78 16.18 8.05
CA HIS A 166 -14.11 15.07 7.13
C HIS A 166 -14.24 15.50 5.66
N THR A 167 -14.81 16.72 5.42
CA THR A 167 -14.93 17.27 4.07
C THR A 167 -13.57 17.53 3.41
N ALA A 168 -12.57 17.98 4.18
CA ALA A 168 -11.21 18.13 3.67
C ALA A 168 -10.62 16.76 3.28
N GLY A 169 -10.85 15.74 4.11
CA GLY A 169 -10.45 14.36 3.76
C GLY A 169 -11.07 13.88 2.44
N GLN A 170 -12.34 14.19 2.18
CA GLN A 170 -12.97 13.81 0.90
C GLN A 170 -12.37 14.56 -0.30
N ARG A 171 -11.99 15.84 -0.12
CA ARG A 171 -11.28 16.58 -1.18
C ARG A 171 -9.90 16.00 -1.47
N LEU A 172 -9.16 15.59 -0.41
CA LEU A 172 -7.88 14.90 -0.57
C LEU A 172 -8.04 13.60 -1.35
N LEU A 173 -9.02 12.76 -1.00
CA LEU A 173 -9.30 11.51 -1.71
C LEU A 173 -9.68 11.72 -3.17
N LEU A 174 -10.50 12.73 -3.47
CA LEU A 174 -10.86 13.07 -4.85
C LEU A 174 -9.60 13.42 -5.67
N ALA A 175 -8.74 14.30 -5.14
CA ALA A 175 -7.51 14.72 -5.82
C ALA A 175 -6.47 13.60 -5.92
N LEU A 176 -6.37 12.70 -4.92
CA LEU A 176 -5.49 11.52 -4.97
C LEU A 176 -5.99 10.50 -6.00
N GLY A 177 -7.31 10.33 -6.14
CA GLY A 177 -7.90 9.47 -7.17
C GLY A 177 -7.43 9.83 -8.58
N GLU A 178 -7.35 11.12 -8.90
CA GLU A 178 -6.84 11.61 -10.20
C GLU A 178 -5.36 11.28 -10.43
N ARG A 179 -4.56 11.11 -9.36
CA ARG A 179 -3.13 10.79 -9.43
C ARG A 179 -2.83 9.30 -9.50
N ILE A 180 -3.76 8.45 -9.06
CA ILE A 180 -3.59 6.99 -9.05
C ILE A 180 -3.39 6.45 -10.46
N GLU A 181 -4.12 6.96 -11.45
CA GLU A 181 -3.96 6.53 -12.85
C GLU A 181 -2.53 6.79 -13.37
N GLY A 182 -1.97 7.97 -13.05
CA GLY A 182 -0.58 8.30 -13.36
C GLY A 182 0.42 7.40 -12.65
N ALA A 183 0.19 7.10 -11.37
CA ALA A 183 1.04 6.21 -10.58
C ALA A 183 1.04 4.78 -11.14
N VAL A 184 -0.11 4.25 -11.53
CA VAL A 184 -0.25 2.93 -12.17
C VAL A 184 0.43 2.90 -13.53
N THR A 185 0.30 3.97 -14.32
CA THR A 185 0.97 4.10 -15.62
C THR A 185 2.49 4.08 -15.46
N ILE A 186 3.03 4.86 -14.52
CA ILE A 186 4.47 4.84 -14.19
C ILE A 186 4.91 3.42 -13.83
N ALA A 187 4.22 2.78 -12.87
CA ALA A 187 4.57 1.46 -12.37
C ALA A 187 4.56 0.38 -13.46
N SER A 188 3.63 0.47 -14.41
CA SER A 188 3.48 -0.48 -15.51
C SER A 188 4.57 -0.34 -16.57
N GLY A 189 5.20 0.83 -16.65
CA GLY A 189 6.26 1.13 -17.62
C GLY A 189 7.68 0.90 -17.12
N LEU A 190 7.86 0.58 -15.82
CA LEU A 190 9.20 0.40 -15.26
C LEU A 190 9.79 -0.97 -15.59
N ASP A 191 11.04 -0.98 -16.05
CA ASP A 191 11.85 -2.20 -16.16
C ASP A 191 12.30 -2.69 -14.76
N ASP A 192 12.77 -3.93 -14.68
CA ASP A 192 13.12 -4.57 -13.40
C ASP A 192 14.26 -3.84 -12.66
N GLU A 193 15.19 -3.27 -13.41
CA GLU A 193 16.34 -2.52 -12.88
C GLU A 193 15.98 -1.11 -12.39
N GLU A 194 14.80 -0.61 -12.73
CA GLU A 194 14.34 0.73 -12.36
C GLU A 194 13.53 0.77 -11.06
N LEU A 195 13.27 -0.40 -10.45
CA LEU A 195 12.50 -0.49 -9.22
C LEU A 195 13.33 -0.07 -8.00
N GLY A 196 12.66 0.44 -6.98
CA GLY A 196 13.29 0.66 -5.68
C GLY A 196 13.82 2.07 -5.46
N MET A 197 13.07 3.09 -5.86
CA MET A 197 13.42 4.48 -5.55
C MET A 197 13.35 4.73 -4.04
N SER A 198 14.43 5.31 -3.49
CA SER A 198 14.48 5.78 -2.11
C SER A 198 13.68 7.08 -1.93
N LEU A 199 12.99 7.17 -0.78
CA LEU A 199 12.32 8.37 -0.31
C LEU A 199 12.95 8.84 1.02
N PRO A 200 14.08 9.59 1.00
CA PRO A 200 14.79 9.96 2.22
C PRO A 200 13.92 10.67 3.26
N GLY A 201 12.92 11.46 2.81
CA GLY A 201 11.96 12.12 3.69
C GLY A 201 11.10 11.14 4.47
N LEU A 202 10.59 10.11 3.79
CA LEU A 202 9.81 9.02 4.39
C LEU A 202 10.68 8.17 5.32
N ALA A 203 11.85 7.76 4.86
CA ALA A 203 12.79 6.95 5.65
C ALA A 203 13.19 7.64 6.96
N ILE A 204 13.52 8.93 6.90
CA ILE A 204 13.86 9.74 8.09
C ILE A 204 12.64 9.88 9.02
N ALA A 205 11.44 10.12 8.46
CA ALA A 205 10.24 10.25 9.26
C ALA A 205 9.91 8.93 9.98
N SER A 206 9.95 7.81 9.27
CA SER A 206 9.70 6.50 9.85
C SER A 206 10.75 6.11 10.89
N ALA A 207 12.06 6.31 10.61
CA ALA A 207 13.12 6.01 11.58
C ALA A 207 13.01 6.86 12.87
N ARG A 208 12.57 8.12 12.77
CA ARG A 208 12.32 8.98 13.93
C ARG A 208 11.07 8.61 14.69
N HIS A 209 10.07 8.07 13.99
CA HIS A 209 8.84 7.59 14.60
C HIS A 209 9.12 6.42 15.56
N GLU A 210 10.10 5.56 15.28
CA GLU A 210 10.49 4.45 16.18
C GLU A 210 10.82 4.92 17.60
N THR A 211 11.37 6.11 17.75
CA THR A 211 11.78 6.68 19.05
C THR A 211 10.83 7.76 19.57
N GLN A 212 9.71 8.02 18.87
CA GLN A 212 8.73 9.02 19.29
C GLN A 212 8.05 8.59 20.59
N TYR A 213 8.10 9.47 21.61
CA TYR A 213 7.63 9.13 22.97
C TYR A 213 6.12 8.87 23.04
N THR A 214 5.31 9.70 22.38
CA THR A 214 3.85 9.51 22.30
C THR A 214 3.47 9.17 20.87
N ARG A 215 2.86 8.01 20.68
CA ARG A 215 2.45 7.51 19.36
C ARG A 215 0.99 7.08 19.38
N LEU A 216 0.25 7.48 18.37
CA LEU A 216 -1.11 6.99 18.09
C LEU A 216 -1.07 5.79 17.14
N PHE A 217 -0.07 5.75 16.25
CA PHE A 217 0.12 4.71 15.24
C PHE A 217 1.34 3.83 15.58
N ARG A 218 1.43 2.68 14.89
CA ARG A 218 2.52 1.72 15.06
C ARG A 218 3.73 2.03 14.16
N SER A 219 3.49 2.76 13.03
CA SER A 219 4.53 3.23 12.13
C SER A 219 4.23 4.64 11.62
#